data_0210a05f8068d14d87d6d49a50a067ae
#
_entry.id   0210a05f8068d14d87d6d49a50a067ae
#
_cell.length_a   1.000
_cell.length_b   1.000
_cell.length_c   1.000
_cell.angle_alpha   90.00
_cell.angle_beta   90.00
_cell.angle_gamma   90.00
#
_symmetry.space_group_name_H-M   'P 1'
#
loop_
_entity.id
_entity.type
_entity.pdbx_description
1 polymer ?
#
loop_
_entity_poly.entity_id
_entity_poly.type
_entity_poly.pdbx_seq_one_letter_code
_entity_poly.pdbx_strand_id
1 'polypeptide(L)'
;MGSLPLDASSLRPLDPEAFSGESRAVVNFLAEYYRDVDKYPVRAAELEPGLLRKLLPEAAPEDGEPLEDVLEDVRRDILPGLTHWQSPSFFAYFPMNASTAGFAGEMLSVGLNVVPFVWAASPAATELECWE
;
A
#
# COMPACT_ATOMS: atom_id res chain seq x y z
N MET A 1 -34.69 6.86 23.06
CA MET A 1 -33.42 6.84 22.30
C MET A 1 -32.81 5.47 22.54
N GLY A 2 -33.10 4.49 21.65
CA GLY A 2 -32.58 3.14 21.78
C GLY A 2 -31.11 3.10 21.36
N SER A 3 -30.24 2.71 22.27
CA SER A 3 -28.88 2.35 21.94
C SER A 3 -28.93 1.07 21.11
N LEU A 4 -28.52 1.13 19.86
CA LEU A 4 -28.22 -0.07 19.09
C LEU A 4 -27.12 -0.85 19.84
N PRO A 5 -27.26 -2.15 20.07
CA PRO A 5 -26.17 -2.95 20.60
C PRO A 5 -25.06 -2.97 19.53
N LEU A 6 -24.02 -2.18 19.74
CA LEU A 6 -22.80 -2.26 18.96
C LEU A 6 -22.19 -3.63 19.27
N ASP A 7 -22.25 -4.53 18.32
CA ASP A 7 -21.50 -5.78 18.39
C ASP A 7 -20.00 -5.41 18.42
N ALA A 8 -19.36 -5.72 19.55
CA ALA A 8 -17.93 -5.40 19.73
C ALA A 8 -17.03 -6.08 18.67
N SER A 9 -17.53 -7.14 18.01
CA SER A 9 -16.82 -7.79 16.89
C SER A 9 -16.79 -6.91 15.64
N SER A 10 -17.80 -6.07 15.42
CA SER A 10 -17.88 -5.13 14.30
C SER A 10 -16.96 -3.92 14.43
N LEU A 11 -16.39 -3.70 15.63
CA LEU A 11 -15.50 -2.58 15.93
C LEU A 11 -14.02 -2.96 15.92
N ARG A 12 -13.66 -4.18 15.51
CA ARG A 12 -12.26 -4.56 15.35
C ARG A 12 -11.71 -3.93 14.07
N PRO A 13 -10.86 -2.91 14.18
CA PRO A 13 -10.31 -2.23 13.00
C PRO A 13 -9.37 -3.12 12.18
N LEU A 14 -8.89 -4.21 12.78
CA LEU A 14 -8.00 -5.17 12.16
C LEU A 14 -8.33 -6.56 12.72
N ASP A 15 -8.85 -7.43 11.86
CA ASP A 15 -9.03 -8.85 12.17
C ASP A 15 -7.69 -9.56 11.97
N PRO A 16 -7.08 -10.15 13.02
CA PRO A 16 -5.75 -10.78 12.90
C PRO A 16 -5.67 -11.90 11.88
N GLU A 17 -6.74 -12.67 11.71
CA GLU A 17 -6.77 -13.79 10.75
C GLU A 17 -6.82 -13.27 9.30
N ALA A 18 -7.76 -12.38 9.01
CA ALA A 18 -7.88 -11.73 7.71
C ALA A 18 -6.61 -10.93 7.39
N PHE A 19 -6.10 -10.14 8.33
CA PHE A 19 -4.88 -9.35 8.18
C PHE A 19 -3.68 -10.19 7.74
N SER A 20 -3.47 -11.36 8.35
CA SER A 20 -2.37 -12.25 7.98
C SER A 20 -2.48 -12.74 6.53
N GLY A 21 -3.69 -13.10 6.09
CA GLY A 21 -3.97 -13.54 4.72
C GLY A 21 -3.78 -12.43 3.69
N GLU A 22 -4.43 -11.30 3.92
CA GLU A 22 -4.41 -10.13 3.05
C GLU A 22 -3.01 -9.52 2.92
N SER A 23 -2.28 -9.37 4.04
CA SER A 23 -0.90 -8.89 4.01
C SER A 23 -0.01 -9.81 3.17
N ARG A 24 -0.21 -11.11 3.26
CA ARG A 24 0.53 -12.09 2.46
C ARG A 24 0.21 -11.97 0.97
N ALA A 25 -1.04 -11.72 0.60
CA ALA A 25 -1.45 -11.49 -0.79
C ALA A 25 -0.73 -10.25 -1.36
N VAL A 26 -0.70 -9.14 -0.62
CA VAL A 26 0.02 -7.92 -1.02
C VAL A 26 1.53 -8.16 -1.14
N VAL A 27 2.14 -8.86 -0.17
CA VAL A 27 3.58 -9.19 -0.21
C VAL A 27 3.91 -10.05 -1.43
N ASN A 28 3.08 -11.06 -1.74
CA ASN A 28 3.27 -11.90 -2.92
C ASN A 28 3.14 -11.09 -4.21
N PHE A 29 2.13 -10.25 -4.32
CA PHE A 29 1.93 -9.35 -5.45
C PHE A 29 3.16 -8.47 -5.70
N LEU A 30 3.71 -7.86 -4.65
CA LEU A 30 4.92 -7.05 -4.76
C LEU A 30 6.15 -7.88 -5.12
N ALA A 31 6.28 -9.08 -4.55
CA ALA A 31 7.39 -9.99 -4.90
C ALA A 31 7.35 -10.42 -6.38
N GLU A 32 6.16 -10.65 -6.93
CA GLU A 32 5.97 -10.91 -8.37
C GLU A 32 6.36 -9.69 -9.21
N TYR A 33 5.87 -8.50 -8.82
CA TYR A 33 6.23 -7.25 -9.47
C TYR A 33 7.75 -7.06 -9.54
N TYR A 34 8.47 -7.22 -8.43
CA TYR A 34 9.93 -7.05 -8.41
C TYR A 34 10.67 -8.13 -9.18
N ARG A 35 10.15 -9.35 -9.24
CA ARG A 35 10.71 -10.42 -10.07
C ARG A 35 10.65 -10.10 -11.56
N ASP A 36 9.59 -9.40 -11.97
CA ASP A 36 9.25 -9.14 -13.35
C ASP A 36 9.42 -7.67 -13.75
N VAL A 37 10.03 -6.84 -12.89
CA VAL A 37 10.16 -5.39 -13.11
C VAL A 37 10.93 -5.03 -14.38
N ASP A 38 11.86 -5.86 -14.79
CA ASP A 38 12.65 -5.73 -16.02
C ASP A 38 11.84 -6.01 -17.31
N LYS A 39 10.71 -6.69 -17.19
CA LYS A 39 9.78 -6.98 -18.29
C LYS A 39 8.81 -5.83 -18.57
N TYR A 40 8.65 -4.92 -17.63
CA TYR A 40 7.83 -3.72 -17.83
C TYR A 40 8.62 -2.65 -18.58
N PRO A 41 7.99 -1.90 -19.51
CA PRO A 41 8.61 -0.71 -20.06
C PRO A 41 8.83 0.29 -18.90
N VAL A 42 9.97 0.96 -18.85
CA VAL A 42 10.27 1.96 -17.78
C VAL A 42 9.12 2.93 -17.59
N ARG A 43 8.51 3.34 -18.70
CA ARG A 43 7.29 4.14 -18.77
C ARG A 43 6.56 3.80 -20.06
N ALA A 44 5.26 3.64 -20.01
CA ALA A 44 4.48 3.48 -21.23
C ALA A 44 4.53 4.78 -22.08
N ALA A 45 4.65 4.60 -23.40
CA ALA A 45 4.84 5.72 -24.32
C ALA A 45 3.61 6.62 -24.47
N GLU A 46 2.42 6.08 -24.27
CA GLU A 46 1.14 6.71 -24.60
C GLU A 46 0.34 7.13 -23.35
N LEU A 47 1.03 7.48 -22.26
CA LEU A 47 0.35 7.96 -21.04
C LEU A 47 -0.02 9.43 -21.16
N GLU A 48 -1.31 9.69 -21.29
CA GLU A 48 -1.87 11.06 -21.27
C GLU A 48 -2.52 11.35 -19.89
N PRO A 49 -2.50 12.61 -19.44
CA PRO A 49 -3.26 13.03 -18.26
C PRO A 49 -4.75 12.67 -18.39
N GLY A 50 -5.30 12.08 -17.34
CA GLY A 50 -6.70 11.65 -17.29
C GLY A 50 -6.97 10.23 -17.79
N LEU A 51 -5.94 9.44 -18.13
CA LEU A 51 -6.12 8.04 -18.52
C LEU A 51 -6.85 7.24 -17.43
N LEU A 52 -6.37 7.27 -16.19
CA LEU A 52 -6.99 6.53 -15.09
C LEU A 52 -8.43 6.95 -14.83
N ARG A 53 -8.74 8.24 -15.00
CA ARG A 53 -10.11 8.73 -14.84
C ARG A 53 -11.10 8.12 -15.83
N LYS A 54 -10.62 7.63 -16.97
CA LYS A 54 -11.43 6.95 -17.97
C LYS A 54 -11.58 5.45 -17.70
N LEU A 55 -10.66 4.88 -16.95
CA LEU A 55 -10.61 3.44 -16.64
C LEU A 55 -11.31 3.12 -15.32
N LEU A 56 -11.15 3.98 -14.32
CA LEU A 56 -11.73 3.78 -13.00
C LEU A 56 -13.21 4.18 -12.96
N PRO A 57 -14.03 3.53 -12.12
CA PRO A 57 -15.42 3.91 -11.92
C PRO A 57 -15.53 5.34 -11.36
N GLU A 58 -16.62 6.04 -11.67
CA GLU A 58 -16.85 7.43 -11.20
C GLU A 58 -17.10 7.54 -9.70
N ALA A 59 -17.55 6.45 -9.07
CA ALA A 59 -17.84 6.38 -7.64
C ALA A 59 -17.22 5.12 -7.03
N ALA A 60 -16.94 5.16 -5.73
CA ALA A 60 -16.56 4.00 -4.99
C ALA A 60 -17.71 2.95 -5.01
N PRO A 61 -17.41 1.64 -4.98
CA PRO A 61 -18.42 0.61 -4.85
C PRO A 61 -19.22 0.77 -3.56
N GLU A 62 -20.51 0.42 -3.59
CA GLU A 62 -21.38 0.49 -2.40
C GLU A 62 -21.04 -0.59 -1.37
N ASP A 63 -20.62 -1.75 -1.85
CA ASP A 63 -20.18 -2.89 -1.04
C ASP A 63 -18.66 -3.07 -1.10
N GLY A 64 -18.08 -3.66 -0.05
CA GLY A 64 -16.66 -4.01 -0.03
C GLY A 64 -16.33 -5.10 -1.04
N GLU A 65 -15.18 -5.01 -1.67
CA GLU A 65 -14.67 -5.97 -2.65
C GLU A 65 -13.56 -6.84 -2.04
N PRO A 66 -13.40 -8.10 -2.49
CA PRO A 66 -12.25 -8.91 -2.11
C PRO A 66 -10.92 -8.23 -2.48
N LEU A 67 -9.90 -8.39 -1.63
CA LEU A 67 -8.59 -7.80 -1.89
C LEU A 67 -7.96 -8.30 -3.19
N GLU A 68 -8.23 -9.54 -3.56
CA GLU A 68 -7.75 -10.14 -4.81
C GLU A 68 -8.25 -9.38 -6.03
N ASP A 69 -9.51 -8.94 -6.04
CA ASP A 69 -10.09 -8.15 -7.13
C ASP A 69 -9.44 -6.77 -7.19
N VAL A 70 -9.20 -6.15 -6.03
CA VAL A 70 -8.47 -4.86 -5.93
C VAL A 70 -7.04 -5.00 -6.46
N LEU A 71 -6.33 -6.08 -6.13
CA LEU A 71 -4.97 -6.32 -6.63
C LEU A 71 -4.96 -6.57 -8.15
N GLU A 72 -5.99 -7.20 -8.69
CA GLU A 72 -6.13 -7.38 -10.14
C GLU A 72 -6.39 -6.04 -10.84
N ASP A 73 -7.20 -5.15 -10.26
CA ASP A 73 -7.38 -3.80 -10.77
C ASP A 73 -6.07 -3.00 -10.73
N VAL A 74 -5.29 -3.13 -9.67
CA VAL A 74 -3.95 -2.53 -9.61
C VAL A 74 -3.07 -3.07 -10.74
N ARG A 75 -3.08 -4.37 -10.99
CA ARG A 75 -2.30 -5.01 -12.05
C ARG A 75 -2.72 -4.54 -13.44
N ARG A 76 -4.03 -4.46 -13.67
CA ARG A 76 -4.60 -4.13 -14.98
C ARG A 76 -4.52 -2.64 -15.31
N ASP A 77 -4.88 -1.80 -14.35
CA ASP A 77 -5.15 -0.38 -14.60
C ASP A 77 -4.06 0.55 -14.03
N ILE A 78 -3.43 0.19 -12.92
CA ILE A 78 -2.47 1.07 -12.23
C ILE A 78 -1.03 0.80 -12.68
N LEU A 79 -0.59 -0.46 -12.64
CA LEU A 79 0.80 -0.81 -12.98
C LEU A 79 1.21 -0.31 -14.37
N PRO A 80 0.39 -0.43 -15.43
CA PRO A 80 0.78 0.08 -16.75
C PRO A 80 0.95 1.61 -16.81
N GLY A 81 0.32 2.32 -15.85
CA GLY A 81 0.41 3.78 -15.73
C GLY A 81 1.60 4.28 -14.91
N LEU A 82 2.37 3.41 -14.29
CA LEU A 82 3.50 3.79 -13.46
C LEU A 82 4.78 4.01 -14.28
N THR A 83 5.65 4.87 -13.75
CA THR A 83 7.07 4.87 -14.13
C THR A 83 7.80 3.91 -13.20
N HIS A 84 8.39 2.86 -13.76
CA HIS A 84 9.03 1.79 -12.99
C HIS A 84 10.46 2.19 -12.58
N TRP A 85 10.57 2.96 -11.50
CA TRP A 85 11.84 3.50 -10.97
C TRP A 85 12.84 2.42 -10.58
N GLN A 86 12.36 1.21 -10.26
CA GLN A 86 13.18 0.07 -9.87
C GLN A 86 13.63 -0.77 -11.07
N SER A 87 13.23 -0.39 -12.29
CA SER A 87 13.69 -1.06 -13.50
C SER A 87 15.19 -0.88 -13.68
N PRO A 88 15.94 -1.94 -14.02
CA PRO A 88 17.36 -1.83 -14.36
C PRO A 88 17.64 -0.94 -15.58
N SER A 89 16.59 -0.63 -16.35
CA SER A 89 16.66 0.26 -17.53
C SER A 89 16.26 1.70 -17.21
N PHE A 90 16.03 2.06 -15.93
CA PHE A 90 15.72 3.43 -15.55
C PHE A 90 17.01 4.25 -15.35
N PHE A 91 17.26 5.21 -16.22
CA PHE A 91 18.47 6.03 -16.23
C PHE A 91 18.20 7.53 -16.07
N ALA A 92 17.00 7.88 -15.58
CA ALA A 92 16.62 9.29 -15.45
C ALA A 92 16.68 9.78 -14.00
N TYR A 93 16.87 11.10 -13.83
CA TYR A 93 16.81 11.85 -12.57
C TYR A 93 17.86 11.39 -11.53
N PHE A 94 17.42 10.66 -10.50
CA PHE A 94 18.24 10.14 -9.41
C PHE A 94 17.78 8.73 -9.03
N PRO A 95 18.66 7.88 -8.51
CA PRO A 95 18.27 6.54 -8.12
C PRO A 95 17.36 6.60 -6.87
N MET A 96 16.26 5.85 -6.92
CA MET A 96 15.44 5.55 -5.76
C MET A 96 15.58 4.07 -5.43
N ASN A 97 15.84 3.78 -4.18
CA ASN A 97 15.99 2.41 -3.73
C ASN A 97 14.74 1.96 -2.95
N ALA A 98 14.26 0.77 -3.27
CA ALA A 98 13.39 0.01 -2.39
C ALA A 98 14.22 -1.08 -1.71
N SER A 99 13.92 -1.36 -0.46
CA SER A 99 14.58 -2.44 0.28
C SER A 99 13.57 -3.20 1.12
N THR A 100 13.86 -4.48 1.33
CA THR A 100 13.04 -5.31 2.24
C THR A 100 13.00 -4.74 3.65
N ALA A 101 14.10 -4.16 4.13
CA ALA A 101 14.17 -3.53 5.45
C ALA A 101 13.28 -2.29 5.53
N GLY A 102 13.32 -1.42 4.50
CA GLY A 102 12.45 -0.24 4.43
C GLY A 102 10.98 -0.61 4.37
N PHE A 103 10.62 -1.60 3.54
CA PHE A 103 9.26 -2.11 3.47
C PHE A 103 8.77 -2.68 4.81
N ALA A 104 9.59 -3.49 5.49
CA ALA A 104 9.25 -4.03 6.80
C ALA A 104 9.10 -2.94 7.86
N GLY A 105 9.95 -1.91 7.83
CA GLY A 105 9.84 -0.74 8.71
C GLY A 105 8.53 0.02 8.50
N GLU A 106 8.15 0.25 7.26
CA GLU A 106 6.87 0.90 6.92
C GLU A 106 5.66 0.07 7.36
N MET A 107 5.68 -1.25 7.14
CA MET A 107 4.62 -2.15 7.65
C MET A 107 4.49 -2.06 9.18
N LEU A 108 5.60 -2.02 9.91
CA LEU A 108 5.57 -1.87 11.37
C LEU A 108 5.01 -0.50 11.76
N SER A 109 5.44 0.56 11.11
CA SER A 109 4.97 1.93 11.36
C SER A 109 3.46 2.04 11.18
N VAL A 110 2.94 1.59 10.03
CA VAL A 110 1.50 1.62 9.73
C VAL A 110 0.73 0.65 10.63
N GLY A 111 1.26 -0.54 10.87
CA GLY A 111 0.60 -1.57 11.69
C GLY A 111 0.47 -1.19 13.16
N LEU A 112 1.48 -0.56 13.74
CA LEU A 112 1.42 -0.04 15.12
C LEU A 112 0.65 1.26 15.21
N ASN A 113 0.65 2.06 14.14
CA ASN A 113 -0.09 3.30 13.98
C ASN A 113 0.01 4.24 15.20
N VAL A 114 1.22 4.46 15.69
CA VAL A 114 1.50 5.31 16.84
C VAL A 114 1.66 6.78 16.44
N VAL A 115 1.41 7.68 17.38
CA VAL A 115 1.62 9.13 17.21
C VAL A 115 2.90 9.52 17.97
N PRO A 116 4.07 9.67 17.30
CA PRO A 116 5.37 9.83 17.96
C PRO A 116 5.67 11.25 18.42
N PHE A 117 4.82 12.20 18.13
CA PHE A 117 5.15 13.62 18.22
C PHE A 117 5.04 14.20 19.66
N VAL A 118 4.46 13.48 20.61
CA VAL A 118 4.45 13.86 22.04
C VAL A 118 4.68 12.64 22.92
N TRP A 119 5.47 12.83 23.96
CA TRP A 119 5.80 11.79 24.94
C TRP A 119 4.57 11.08 25.51
N ALA A 120 3.54 11.82 25.85
CA ALA A 120 2.32 11.28 26.44
C ALA A 120 1.54 10.35 25.50
N ALA A 121 1.66 10.56 24.18
CA ALA A 121 0.96 9.74 23.19
C ALA A 121 1.75 8.46 22.83
N SER A 122 3.08 8.53 22.77
CA SER A 122 3.93 7.38 22.49
C SER A 122 5.36 7.62 22.99
N PRO A 123 5.65 7.27 24.27
CA PRO A 123 6.97 7.52 24.86
C PRO A 123 8.12 6.88 24.05
N ALA A 124 8.01 5.61 23.70
CA ALA A 124 9.07 4.90 22.99
C ALA A 124 9.33 5.47 21.59
N ALA A 125 8.30 5.82 20.84
CA ALA A 125 8.46 6.40 19.51
C ALA A 125 9.07 7.80 19.56
N THR A 126 8.65 8.63 20.54
CA THR A 126 9.23 9.96 20.78
C THR A 126 10.71 9.86 21.19
N GLU A 127 11.07 8.86 22.01
CA GLU A 127 12.44 8.63 22.42
C GLU A 127 13.31 8.20 21.23
N LEU A 128 12.80 7.33 20.37
CA LEU A 128 13.50 6.91 19.15
C LEU A 128 13.77 8.06 18.19
N GLU A 129 12.84 9.02 18.05
CA GLU A 129 13.06 10.22 17.22
C GLU A 129 14.12 11.17 17.80
N CYS A 130 14.28 11.18 19.11
CA CYS A 130 15.26 12.04 19.78
C CYS A 130 16.64 11.40 19.91
N TRP A 131 16.80 10.16 19.46
CA TRP A 131 18.07 9.44 19.54
C TRP A 131 18.95 9.78 18.33
N GLU A 132 19.83 10.74 18.52
CA GLU A 132 20.92 11.07 17.57
C GLU A 132 22.21 10.28 17.91
#